data_f81eab5989c9f9d9b532f8aa1dd7e054
#
_entry.id   f81eab5989c9f9d9b532f8aa1dd7e054
#
_cell.length_a   1.000
_cell.length_b   1.000
_cell.length_c   1.000
_cell.angle_alpha   90.00
_cell.angle_beta   90.00
_cell.angle_gamma   90.00
#
_symmetry.space_group_name_H-M   'P 1'
#
loop_
_entity.id
_entity.type
_entity.pdbx_description
1 polymer ?
#
loop_
_entity_poly.entity_id
_entity_poly.type
_entity_poly.pdbx_seq_one_letter_code
_entity_poly.pdbx_strand_id
1 'polypeptide(L)'
;MRYVVLAAGLLLAPLSFGAGSVTHNAADPVSLNDHLQGTLIARMDYKVPPVQLVRQDGKSVSLAEELNDGRPVVMNFIYTTCETTCPLSSATFSLFAKRLGADRSKVHMVSISIDPEQDTPERLRAYAKKFGAGPEWQHYTGTPQASIAAQQSFGVYYGDKMSHTPVTLLRVAPGKPWTRIDGFVTPEQLMQVYRELLASP
;
A
#
# COMPACT_ATOMS: atom_id res chain seq x y z
N MET A 1 -29.81 -6.07 -82.75
CA MET A 1 -29.48 -6.63 -81.43
C MET A 1 -29.03 -5.50 -80.55
N ARG A 2 -29.86 -5.06 -79.61
CA ARG A 2 -29.57 -3.93 -78.69
C ARG A 2 -29.29 -4.56 -77.32
N TYR A 3 -28.09 -4.36 -76.80
CA TYR A 3 -27.73 -4.78 -75.43
C TYR A 3 -28.06 -3.64 -74.45
N VAL A 4 -28.92 -3.96 -73.51
CA VAL A 4 -29.23 -3.06 -72.39
C VAL A 4 -28.24 -3.41 -71.28
N VAL A 5 -27.44 -2.45 -70.87
CA VAL A 5 -26.54 -2.55 -69.69
C VAL A 5 -27.28 -1.97 -68.50
N LEU A 6 -27.64 -2.85 -67.51
CA LEU A 6 -28.18 -2.45 -66.24
C LEU A 6 -27.01 -2.09 -65.31
N ALA A 7 -26.91 -0.84 -64.93
CA ALA A 7 -25.98 -0.38 -63.89
C ALA A 7 -26.64 -0.57 -62.51
N ALA A 8 -26.09 -1.44 -61.68
CA ALA A 8 -26.47 -1.60 -60.29
C ALA A 8 -25.73 -0.55 -59.42
N GLY A 9 -26.44 0.47 -58.96
CA GLY A 9 -25.93 1.46 -58.03
C GLY A 9 -25.86 0.89 -56.60
N LEU A 10 -24.65 0.78 -56.08
CA LEU A 10 -24.37 0.41 -54.66
C LEU A 10 -24.52 1.68 -53.80
N LEU A 11 -25.58 1.74 -53.00
CA LEU A 11 -25.78 2.76 -51.96
C LEU A 11 -24.92 2.40 -50.74
N LEU A 12 -23.83 3.11 -50.55
CA LEU A 12 -23.04 3.11 -49.32
C LEU A 12 -23.72 4.03 -48.31
N ALA A 13 -24.28 3.47 -47.25
CA ALA A 13 -24.76 4.22 -46.11
C ALA A 13 -23.58 4.65 -45.22
N PRO A 14 -23.53 5.90 -44.73
CA PRO A 14 -22.47 6.31 -43.81
C PRO A 14 -22.72 5.70 -42.41
N LEU A 15 -21.73 4.98 -41.90
CA LEU A 15 -21.66 4.56 -40.51
C LEU A 15 -21.36 5.80 -39.65
N SER A 16 -22.38 6.30 -38.96
CA SER A 16 -22.21 7.34 -37.93
C SER A 16 -21.59 6.70 -36.70
N PHE A 17 -20.29 6.92 -36.47
CA PHE A 17 -19.68 6.67 -35.18
C PHE A 17 -20.19 7.73 -34.20
N GLY A 18 -21.11 7.31 -33.32
CA GLY A 18 -21.53 8.10 -32.18
C GLY A 18 -20.34 8.24 -31.21
N ALA A 19 -19.75 9.40 -31.15
CA ALA A 19 -18.86 9.76 -30.07
C ALA A 19 -19.67 9.81 -28.77
N GLY A 20 -19.63 8.73 -28.00
CA GLY A 20 -20.16 8.70 -26.65
C GLY A 20 -19.37 9.68 -25.80
N SER A 21 -19.98 10.83 -25.49
CA SER A 21 -19.49 11.76 -24.49
C SER A 21 -19.55 11.05 -23.15
N VAL A 22 -18.39 10.64 -22.61
CA VAL A 22 -18.27 10.22 -21.21
C VAL A 22 -18.44 11.47 -20.38
N THR A 23 -19.65 11.66 -19.85
CA THR A 23 -19.91 12.69 -18.85
C THR A 23 -19.25 12.24 -17.56
N HIS A 24 -18.10 12.81 -17.23
CA HIS A 24 -17.52 12.71 -15.89
C HIS A 24 -18.46 13.44 -14.91
N ASN A 25 -19.19 12.67 -14.10
CA ASN A 25 -19.91 13.23 -12.97
C ASN A 25 -18.91 13.84 -11.98
N ALA A 26 -19.12 15.10 -11.62
CA ALA A 26 -18.27 15.90 -10.73
C ALA A 26 -18.33 15.48 -9.25
N ALA A 27 -18.30 14.16 -8.96
CA ALA A 27 -18.29 13.60 -7.62
C ALA A 27 -17.32 12.43 -7.43
N ASP A 28 -16.52 12.08 -8.44
CA ASP A 28 -15.46 11.09 -8.25
C ASP A 28 -14.28 11.79 -7.58
N PRO A 29 -13.83 11.28 -6.41
CA PRO A 29 -12.60 11.79 -5.80
C PRO A 29 -11.48 11.59 -6.80
N VAL A 30 -10.66 12.63 -6.97
CA VAL A 30 -9.46 12.66 -7.83
C VAL A 30 -8.81 11.29 -7.83
N SER A 31 -8.73 10.67 -9.01
CA SER A 31 -8.15 9.35 -9.18
C SER A 31 -6.67 9.41 -8.75
N LEU A 32 -6.33 8.80 -7.63
CA LEU A 32 -4.96 8.60 -7.16
C LEU A 32 -4.06 7.94 -8.22
N ASN A 33 -4.68 7.36 -9.26
CA ASN A 33 -3.99 6.62 -10.33
C ASN A 33 -3.26 7.51 -11.36
N ASP A 34 -3.56 8.81 -11.46
CA ASP A 34 -2.97 9.66 -12.51
C ASP A 34 -1.51 10.06 -12.22
N HIS A 35 -1.02 9.90 -11.01
CA HIS A 35 0.30 10.41 -10.60
C HIS A 35 1.36 9.34 -10.31
N LEU A 36 0.99 8.05 -10.30
CA LEU A 36 1.91 6.96 -9.98
C LEU A 36 2.07 6.02 -11.18
N GLN A 37 2.87 6.40 -12.17
CA GLN A 37 3.18 5.54 -13.32
C GLN A 37 3.71 4.19 -12.87
N GLY A 38 2.95 3.12 -13.14
CA GLY A 38 3.34 1.74 -12.85
C GLY A 38 3.03 1.22 -11.44
N THR A 39 2.33 2.00 -10.62
CA THR A 39 1.93 1.59 -9.25
C THR A 39 0.41 1.46 -9.17
N LEU A 40 -0.08 0.30 -8.71
CA LEU A 40 -1.51 0.08 -8.50
C LEU A 40 -1.90 0.60 -7.12
N ILE A 41 -2.88 1.50 -7.07
CA ILE A 41 -3.47 1.98 -5.82
C ILE A 41 -4.92 1.50 -5.74
N ALA A 42 -5.27 0.91 -4.60
CA ALA A 42 -6.62 0.43 -4.34
C ALA A 42 -7.12 0.84 -2.96
N ARG A 43 -8.41 1.11 -2.85
CA ARG A 43 -9.12 1.25 -1.59
C ARG A 43 -9.57 -0.12 -1.09
N MET A 44 -9.27 -0.45 0.18
CA MET A 44 -9.48 -1.77 0.75
C MET A 44 -10.09 -1.67 2.14
N ASP A 45 -11.04 -2.56 2.43
CA ASP A 45 -11.65 -2.71 3.76
C ASP A 45 -11.04 -3.90 4.51
N TYR A 46 -9.78 -3.74 4.91
CA TYR A 46 -9.10 -4.77 5.70
C TYR A 46 -9.59 -4.79 7.14
N LYS A 47 -9.83 -5.99 7.64
CA LYS A 47 -10.12 -6.22 9.06
C LYS A 47 -8.83 -6.61 9.77
N VAL A 48 -8.42 -5.80 10.74
CA VAL A 48 -7.24 -6.10 11.55
C VAL A 48 -7.50 -7.35 12.38
N PRO A 49 -6.65 -8.38 12.31
CA PRO A 49 -6.86 -9.61 13.06
C PRO A 49 -6.57 -9.38 14.56
N PRO A 50 -7.29 -10.08 15.46
CA PRO A 50 -7.09 -9.96 16.90
C PRO A 50 -5.88 -10.79 17.37
N VAL A 51 -4.69 -10.44 16.85
CA VAL A 51 -3.45 -11.15 17.17
C VAL A 51 -2.55 -10.32 18.08
N GLN A 52 -1.76 -11.03 18.89
CA GLN A 52 -0.68 -10.45 19.67
C GLN A 52 0.61 -10.53 18.86
N LEU A 53 1.29 -9.41 18.76
CA LEU A 53 2.63 -9.31 18.18
C LEU A 53 3.64 -8.90 19.27
N VAL A 54 4.91 -9.07 18.96
CA VAL A 54 6.00 -8.62 19.82
C VAL A 54 6.71 -7.47 19.13
N ARG A 55 6.68 -6.30 19.78
CA ARG A 55 7.36 -5.11 19.27
C ARG A 55 8.87 -5.24 19.46
N GLN A 56 9.64 -4.51 18.67
CA GLN A 56 11.11 -4.52 18.72
C GLN A 56 11.72 -4.24 20.10
N ASP A 57 10.99 -3.61 21.03
CA ASP A 57 11.40 -3.40 22.42
C ASP A 57 11.10 -4.60 23.34
N GLY A 58 10.55 -5.69 22.80
CA GLY A 58 10.20 -6.90 23.49
C GLY A 58 8.80 -6.91 24.12
N LYS A 59 8.00 -5.85 23.96
CA LYS A 59 6.63 -5.80 24.51
C LYS A 59 5.68 -6.58 23.62
N SER A 60 4.85 -7.42 24.28
CA SER A 60 3.69 -8.02 23.63
C SER A 60 2.57 -6.99 23.52
N VAL A 61 2.02 -6.82 22.34
CA VAL A 61 1.02 -5.80 22.02
C VAL A 61 -0.08 -6.36 21.13
N SER A 62 -1.29 -5.84 21.27
CA SER A 62 -2.39 -6.14 20.35
C SER A 62 -2.19 -5.37 19.04
N LEU A 63 -2.15 -6.08 17.90
CA LEU A 63 -2.04 -5.44 16.59
C LEU A 63 -3.21 -4.47 16.35
N ALA A 64 -4.41 -4.84 16.80
CA ALA A 64 -5.59 -3.98 16.66
C ALA A 64 -5.46 -2.68 17.47
N GLU A 65 -4.91 -2.73 18.68
CA GLU A 65 -4.69 -1.53 19.50
C GLU A 65 -3.57 -0.66 18.92
N GLU A 66 -2.46 -1.25 18.51
CA GLU A 66 -1.34 -0.52 17.89
C GLU A 66 -1.80 0.23 16.63
N LEU A 67 -2.58 -0.41 15.77
CA LEU A 67 -3.08 0.22 14.55
C LEU A 67 -4.24 1.21 14.81
N ASN A 68 -4.85 1.25 16.00
CA ASN A 68 -5.98 2.12 16.34
C ASN A 68 -5.63 3.15 17.44
N ASP A 69 -4.38 3.55 17.55
CA ASP A 69 -3.92 4.57 18.53
C ASP A 69 -4.39 6.01 18.22
N GLY A 70 -5.16 6.20 17.17
CA GLY A 70 -5.73 7.49 16.73
C GLY A 70 -4.90 8.20 15.67
N ARG A 71 -3.68 7.78 15.42
CA ARG A 71 -2.81 8.37 14.39
C ARG A 71 -3.08 7.76 13.01
N PRO A 72 -2.81 8.50 11.93
CA PRO A 72 -2.63 7.89 10.62
C PRO A 72 -1.56 6.80 10.66
N VAL A 73 -1.83 5.69 9.97
CA VAL A 73 -0.93 4.54 9.89
C VAL A 73 -0.30 4.48 8.49
N VAL A 74 1.01 4.27 8.44
CA VAL A 74 1.75 3.90 7.23
C VAL A 74 2.49 2.59 7.51
N MET A 75 2.12 1.52 6.81
CA MET A 75 2.53 0.17 7.14
C MET A 75 3.10 -0.58 5.95
N ASN A 76 4.09 -1.43 6.20
CA ASN A 76 4.59 -2.43 5.25
C ASN A 76 4.89 -3.77 5.94
N PHE A 77 5.19 -4.77 5.11
CA PHE A 77 5.66 -6.08 5.54
C PHE A 77 7.11 -6.27 5.09
N ILE A 78 7.94 -6.81 5.98
CA ILE A 78 9.38 -6.98 5.76
C ILE A 78 9.86 -8.32 6.30
N TYR A 79 11.11 -8.67 5.96
CA TYR A 79 11.92 -9.61 6.74
C TYR A 79 13.39 -9.18 6.70
N THR A 80 14.10 -9.34 7.83
CA THR A 80 15.43 -8.73 8.00
C THR A 80 16.53 -9.38 7.14
N THR A 81 16.30 -10.61 6.69
CA THR A 81 17.21 -11.36 5.83
C THR A 81 17.00 -11.10 4.33
N CYS A 82 16.05 -10.23 3.97
CA CYS A 82 15.85 -9.80 2.59
C CYS A 82 16.98 -8.87 2.16
N GLU A 83 17.59 -9.16 1.01
CA GLU A 83 18.71 -8.38 0.47
C GLU A 83 18.30 -7.44 -0.68
N THR A 84 17.07 -7.54 -1.15
CA THR A 84 16.60 -6.83 -2.36
C THR A 84 15.47 -5.83 -2.08
N THR A 85 14.26 -6.30 -1.92
CA THR A 85 13.04 -5.47 -1.88
C THR A 85 12.85 -4.75 -0.55
N CYS A 86 13.06 -5.43 0.59
CA CYS A 86 12.84 -4.84 1.91
C CYS A 86 13.78 -3.66 2.21
N PRO A 87 15.09 -3.70 1.87
CA PRO A 87 15.95 -2.53 2.05
C PRO A 87 15.49 -1.30 1.27
N LEU A 88 14.99 -1.47 0.04
CA LEU A 88 14.48 -0.37 -0.79
C LEU A 88 13.21 0.24 -0.16
N SER A 89 12.26 -0.61 0.24
CA SER A 89 11.03 -0.14 0.91
C SER A 89 11.36 0.55 2.24
N SER A 90 12.30 0.02 3.02
CA SER A 90 12.72 0.64 4.29
C SER A 90 13.47 1.95 4.07
N ALA A 91 14.24 2.09 3.00
CA ALA A 91 14.85 3.38 2.64
C ALA A 91 13.77 4.42 2.27
N THR A 92 12.73 4.02 1.54
CA THR A 92 11.56 4.88 1.27
C THR A 92 10.90 5.35 2.57
N PHE A 93 10.64 4.44 3.51
CA PHE A 93 10.06 4.78 4.82
C PHE A 93 10.95 5.73 5.62
N SER A 94 12.27 5.49 5.63
CA SER A 94 13.24 6.38 6.28
C SER A 94 13.18 7.81 5.71
N LEU A 95 13.16 7.95 4.38
CA LEU A 95 13.08 9.23 3.71
C LEU A 95 11.69 9.89 3.89
N PHE A 96 10.62 9.12 3.90
CA PHE A 96 9.28 9.60 4.24
C PHE A 96 9.26 10.18 5.67
N ALA A 97 9.77 9.44 6.67
CA ALA A 97 9.88 9.92 8.04
C ALA A 97 10.67 11.24 8.14
N LYS A 98 11.78 11.37 7.39
CA LYS A 98 12.56 12.61 7.34
C LYS A 98 11.76 13.77 6.75
N ARG A 99 10.95 13.54 5.70
CA ARG A 99 10.11 14.58 5.07
C ARG A 99 8.93 15.02 5.92
N LEU A 100 8.44 14.18 6.84
CA LEU A 100 7.44 14.59 7.83
C LEU A 100 7.99 15.66 8.80
N GLY A 101 9.29 15.69 9.02
CA GLY A 101 9.92 16.69 9.88
C GLY A 101 9.32 16.72 11.29
N ALA A 102 8.76 17.85 11.71
CA ALA A 102 8.11 18.01 13.01
C ALA A 102 6.81 17.19 13.15
N ASP A 103 6.19 16.80 12.05
CA ASP A 103 4.94 16.02 12.04
C ASP A 103 5.13 14.52 12.21
N ARG A 104 6.38 14.04 12.34
CA ARG A 104 6.70 12.62 12.52
C ARG A 104 5.91 11.95 13.65
N SER A 105 5.80 12.62 14.78
CA SER A 105 5.08 12.10 15.96
C SER A 105 3.57 11.94 15.75
N LYS A 106 3.02 12.57 14.71
CA LYS A 106 1.60 12.51 14.36
C LYS A 106 1.26 11.29 13.48
N VAL A 107 2.24 10.49 13.08
CA VAL A 107 2.09 9.31 12.23
C VAL A 107 2.55 8.07 12.98
N HIS A 108 1.86 6.96 12.83
CA HIS A 108 2.33 5.66 13.28
C HIS A 108 2.85 4.87 12.08
N MET A 109 4.15 4.71 11.98
CA MET A 109 4.79 3.89 10.96
C MET A 109 5.01 2.49 11.51
N VAL A 110 4.65 1.48 10.73
CA VAL A 110 4.59 0.08 11.16
C VAL A 110 5.29 -0.80 10.14
N SER A 111 6.22 -1.64 10.59
CA SER A 111 6.79 -2.73 9.79
C SER A 111 6.54 -4.05 10.48
N ILE A 112 5.82 -4.97 9.83
CA ILE A 112 5.52 -6.30 10.38
C ILE A 112 6.38 -7.34 9.69
N SER A 113 7.08 -8.16 10.50
CA SER A 113 7.88 -9.26 9.96
C SER A 113 7.00 -10.38 9.42
N ILE A 114 7.38 -10.89 8.23
CA ILE A 114 6.81 -12.10 7.63
C ILE A 114 7.64 -13.35 7.93
N ASP A 115 8.77 -13.20 8.64
CA ASP A 115 9.71 -14.29 8.98
C ASP A 115 10.00 -14.30 10.49
N PRO A 116 8.98 -14.54 11.33
CA PRO A 116 9.12 -14.43 12.79
C PRO A 116 10.08 -15.46 13.39
N GLU A 117 10.40 -16.53 12.69
CA GLU A 117 11.39 -17.51 13.12
C GLU A 117 12.82 -16.94 13.11
N GLN A 118 13.10 -16.01 12.20
CA GLN A 118 14.40 -15.35 12.09
C GLN A 118 14.40 -13.96 12.72
N ASP A 119 13.29 -13.25 12.63
CA ASP A 119 13.17 -11.86 13.02
C ASP A 119 12.82 -11.70 14.50
N THR A 120 13.82 -11.89 15.37
CA THR A 120 13.64 -11.61 16.80
C THR A 120 13.50 -10.11 17.06
N PRO A 121 12.94 -9.67 18.21
CA PRO A 121 12.89 -8.26 18.59
C PRO A 121 14.24 -7.57 18.53
N GLU A 122 15.31 -8.30 18.85
CA GLU A 122 16.68 -7.80 18.80
C GLU A 122 17.15 -7.54 17.34
N ARG A 123 16.88 -8.47 16.43
CA ARG A 123 17.15 -8.28 15.00
C ARG A 123 16.37 -7.11 14.42
N LEU A 124 15.09 -6.99 14.81
CA LEU A 124 14.25 -5.88 14.39
C LEU A 124 14.77 -4.53 14.93
N ARG A 125 15.28 -4.47 16.17
CA ARG A 125 15.95 -3.25 16.70
C ARG A 125 17.18 -2.87 15.87
N ALA A 126 18.00 -3.86 15.54
CA ALA A 126 19.18 -3.62 14.70
C ALA A 126 18.79 -3.12 13.30
N TYR A 127 17.75 -3.72 12.71
CA TYR A 127 17.18 -3.31 11.43
C TYR A 127 16.62 -1.89 11.49
N ALA A 128 15.78 -1.58 12.48
CA ALA A 128 15.24 -0.26 12.73
C ALA A 128 16.34 0.81 12.83
N LYS A 129 17.39 0.52 13.62
CA LYS A 129 18.56 1.40 13.75
C LYS A 129 19.28 1.61 12.41
N LYS A 130 19.44 0.57 11.59
CA LYS A 130 20.09 0.65 10.26
C LYS A 130 19.37 1.66 9.36
N PHE A 131 18.03 1.74 9.42
CA PHE A 131 17.24 2.65 8.61
C PHE A 131 16.87 3.96 9.31
N GLY A 132 17.39 4.20 10.52
CA GLY A 132 17.16 5.44 11.27
C GLY A 132 15.72 5.60 11.75
N ALA A 133 15.04 4.49 12.07
CA ALA A 133 13.71 4.51 12.61
C ALA A 133 13.69 5.24 13.97
N GLY A 134 12.81 6.23 14.09
CA GLY A 134 12.52 6.92 15.33
C GLY A 134 11.37 6.26 16.11
N PRO A 135 10.90 6.91 17.18
CA PRO A 135 9.81 6.37 18.00
C PRO A 135 8.47 6.24 17.25
N GLU A 136 8.30 6.98 16.17
CA GLU A 136 7.13 6.92 15.29
C GLU A 136 7.06 5.65 14.43
N TRP A 137 8.21 4.99 14.22
CA TRP A 137 8.31 3.82 13.34
C TRP A 137 8.68 2.58 14.12
N GLN A 138 7.67 1.74 14.37
CA GLN A 138 7.79 0.52 15.14
C GLN A 138 7.85 -0.72 14.25
N HIS A 139 8.61 -1.72 14.70
CA HIS A 139 8.79 -3.00 14.02
C HIS A 139 8.26 -4.12 14.90
N TYR A 140 7.57 -5.07 14.28
CA TYR A 140 6.85 -6.13 14.98
C TYR A 140 7.20 -7.50 14.43
N THR A 141 7.31 -8.46 15.33
CA THR A 141 7.37 -9.89 15.07
C THR A 141 6.29 -10.59 15.90
N GLY A 142 6.33 -11.91 15.99
CA GLY A 142 5.36 -12.64 16.80
C GLY A 142 5.52 -14.15 16.65
N THR A 143 4.44 -14.90 16.90
CA THR A 143 4.40 -16.31 16.54
C THR A 143 4.20 -16.46 15.02
N PRO A 144 4.61 -17.61 14.41
CA PRO A 144 4.31 -17.87 13.00
C PRO A 144 2.81 -17.72 12.68
N GLN A 145 1.93 -18.20 13.56
CA GLN A 145 0.48 -18.10 13.38
C GLN A 145 -0.01 -16.65 13.39
N ALA A 146 0.50 -15.81 14.30
CA ALA A 146 0.15 -14.40 14.36
C ALA A 146 0.65 -13.63 13.12
N SER A 147 1.88 -13.92 12.65
CA SER A 147 2.43 -13.34 11.44
C SER A 147 1.61 -13.73 10.20
N ILE A 148 1.28 -15.02 10.04
CA ILE A 148 0.43 -15.50 8.93
C ILE A 148 -0.94 -14.85 8.97
N ALA A 149 -1.58 -14.77 10.15
CA ALA A 149 -2.90 -14.13 10.29
C ALA A 149 -2.85 -12.64 9.90
N ALA A 150 -1.80 -11.91 10.30
CA ALA A 150 -1.60 -10.53 9.88
C ALA A 150 -1.42 -10.43 8.36
N GLN A 151 -0.55 -11.25 7.77
CA GLN A 151 -0.32 -11.27 6.33
C GLN A 151 -1.60 -11.57 5.53
N GLN A 152 -2.37 -12.59 5.95
CA GLN A 152 -3.64 -12.98 5.30
C GLN A 152 -4.67 -11.86 5.37
N SER A 153 -4.80 -11.22 6.54
CA SER A 153 -5.76 -10.12 6.73
C SER A 153 -5.50 -8.91 5.83
N PHE A 154 -4.26 -8.68 5.46
CA PHE A 154 -3.87 -7.59 4.55
C PHE A 154 -3.56 -8.06 3.13
N GLY A 155 -3.85 -9.32 2.79
CA GLY A 155 -3.69 -9.87 1.46
C GLY A 155 -2.23 -9.88 0.96
N VAL A 156 -1.28 -10.18 1.86
CA VAL A 156 0.17 -10.22 1.56
C VAL A 156 0.82 -11.57 1.88
N TYR A 157 0.01 -12.60 2.14
CA TYR A 157 0.49 -13.95 2.39
C TYR A 157 0.64 -14.74 1.08
N TYR A 158 1.86 -15.14 0.76
CA TYR A 158 2.20 -15.88 -0.47
C TYR A 158 2.69 -17.30 -0.21
N GLY A 159 2.70 -17.77 1.05
CA GLY A 159 3.20 -19.10 1.44
C GLY A 159 4.73 -19.17 1.50
N ASP A 160 5.42 -18.60 0.55
CA ASP A 160 6.89 -18.48 0.52
C ASP A 160 7.30 -17.01 0.62
N LYS A 161 8.16 -16.69 1.59
CA LYS A 161 8.68 -15.34 1.79
C LYS A 161 9.48 -14.81 0.60
N MET A 162 10.06 -15.69 -0.22
CA MET A 162 10.80 -15.29 -1.43
C MET A 162 9.89 -14.74 -2.52
N SER A 163 8.61 -15.08 -2.47
CA SER A 163 7.57 -14.55 -3.37
C SER A 163 6.95 -13.24 -2.88
N HIS A 164 7.41 -12.72 -1.72
CA HIS A 164 6.88 -11.50 -1.14
C HIS A 164 7.17 -10.28 -2.02
N THR A 165 6.12 -9.58 -2.42
CA THR A 165 6.20 -8.34 -3.19
C THR A 165 6.04 -7.11 -2.28
N PRO A 166 6.69 -5.98 -2.59
CA PRO A 166 6.52 -4.76 -1.81
C PRO A 166 5.07 -4.29 -1.81
N VAL A 167 4.55 -4.00 -0.63
CA VAL A 167 3.22 -3.41 -0.43
C VAL A 167 3.34 -2.33 0.64
N THR A 168 2.77 -1.16 0.35
CA THR A 168 2.59 -0.09 1.35
C THR A 168 1.12 0.12 1.60
N LEU A 169 0.74 0.19 2.86
CA LEU A 169 -0.64 0.37 3.31
C LEU A 169 -0.75 1.66 4.11
N LEU A 170 -1.75 2.48 3.81
CA LEU A 170 -2.02 3.71 4.53
C LEU A 170 -3.45 3.73 5.02
N ARG A 171 -3.68 4.28 6.23
CA ARG A 171 -5.00 4.56 6.76
C ARG A 171 -4.95 5.83 7.60
N VAL A 172 -5.84 6.78 7.33
CA VAL A 172 -5.80 8.10 7.97
C VAL A 172 -6.36 8.14 9.39
N ALA A 173 -7.26 7.23 9.73
CA ALA A 173 -7.83 7.14 11.08
C ALA A 173 -8.48 5.76 11.30
N PRO A 174 -8.71 5.33 12.56
CA PRO A 174 -9.49 4.16 12.86
C PRO A 174 -10.88 4.20 12.18
N GLY A 175 -11.32 3.06 11.64
CA GLY A 175 -12.60 2.93 10.94
C GLY A 175 -12.64 3.47 9.51
N LYS A 176 -11.61 4.16 9.05
CA LYS A 176 -11.49 4.56 7.65
C LYS A 176 -10.91 3.42 6.81
N PRO A 177 -11.24 3.34 5.50
CA PRO A 177 -10.66 2.34 4.60
C PRO A 177 -9.13 2.50 4.48
N TRP A 178 -8.48 1.41 4.14
CA TRP A 178 -7.07 1.40 3.83
C TRP A 178 -6.83 1.78 2.37
N THR A 179 -5.73 2.46 2.12
CA THR A 179 -5.18 2.62 0.78
C THR A 179 -4.00 1.66 0.64
N ARG A 180 -4.08 0.78 -0.35
CA ARG A 180 -3.04 -0.18 -0.70
C ARG A 180 -2.27 0.32 -1.89
N ILE A 181 -0.96 0.29 -1.82
CA ILE A 181 -0.03 0.59 -2.91
C ILE A 181 0.78 -0.67 -3.17
N ASP A 182 0.58 -1.31 -4.32
CA ASP A 182 1.34 -2.48 -4.74
C ASP A 182 2.60 -2.06 -5.50
N GLY A 183 3.72 -2.72 -5.20
CA GLY A 183 5.01 -2.42 -5.79
C GLY A 183 5.82 -1.37 -5.02
N PHE A 184 6.87 -0.88 -5.67
CA PHE A 184 7.71 0.16 -5.09
C PHE A 184 7.07 1.53 -5.23
N VAL A 185 7.14 2.30 -4.18
CA VAL A 185 6.72 3.71 -4.13
C VAL A 185 7.93 4.57 -3.76
N THR A 186 8.10 5.70 -4.44
CA THR A 186 9.15 6.65 -4.05
C THR A 186 8.74 7.44 -2.79
N PRO A 187 9.68 8.02 -2.06
CA PRO A 187 9.34 8.84 -0.89
C PRO A 187 8.47 10.06 -1.23
N GLU A 188 8.62 10.62 -2.44
CA GLU A 188 7.79 11.71 -2.96
C GLU A 188 6.36 11.27 -3.19
N GLN A 189 6.18 10.15 -3.88
CA GLN A 189 4.87 9.54 -4.14
C GLN A 189 4.15 9.16 -2.84
N LEU A 190 4.87 8.52 -1.90
CA LEU A 190 4.31 8.17 -0.60
C LEU A 190 3.85 9.40 0.18
N MET A 191 4.65 10.48 0.17
CA MET A 191 4.27 11.74 0.81
C MET A 191 3.07 12.40 0.12
N GLN A 192 2.99 12.34 -1.19
CA GLN A 192 1.86 12.86 -1.95
C GLN A 192 0.57 12.12 -1.58
N VAL A 193 0.56 10.77 -1.67
CA VAL A 193 -0.59 9.94 -1.30
C VAL A 193 -1.02 10.19 0.15
N TYR A 194 -0.06 10.27 1.07
CA TYR A 194 -0.35 10.55 2.47
C TYR A 194 -1.05 11.90 2.66
N ARG A 195 -0.59 12.97 2.00
CA ARG A 195 -1.20 14.31 2.08
C ARG A 195 -2.59 14.36 1.45
N GLU A 196 -2.77 13.71 0.32
CA GLU A 196 -4.07 13.62 -0.37
C GLU A 196 -5.10 12.89 0.49
N LEU A 197 -4.70 11.79 1.15
CA LEU A 197 -5.56 11.06 2.07
C LEU A 197 -5.96 11.88 3.30
N LEU A 198 -5.04 12.69 3.84
CA LEU A 198 -5.35 13.58 4.96
C LEU A 198 -6.27 14.74 4.58
N ALA A 199 -6.22 15.19 3.33
CA ALA A 199 -7.07 16.27 2.81
C ALA A 199 -8.46 15.76 2.38
N SER A 200 -8.63 14.45 2.22
CA SER A 200 -9.92 13.85 1.83
C SER A 200 -10.85 13.77 3.05
N PRO A 201 -12.12 14.19 2.94
CA PRO A 201 -13.09 14.20 4.04
C PRO A 201 -13.50 12.81 4.52
#